data_3c09ddc0bc74fdcb48014168e995a736
#
_entry.id   3c09ddc0bc74fdcb48014168e995a736
#
_cell.length_a   1.000
_cell.length_b   1.000
_cell.length_c   1.000
_cell.angle_alpha   90.00
_cell.angle_beta   90.00
_cell.angle_gamma   90.00
#
_symmetry.space_group_name_H-M   'P 1'
#
loop_
_entity.id
_entity.type
_entity.pdbx_description
1 polymer ?
#
loop_
_entity_poly.entity_id
_entity_poly.type
_entity_poly.pdbx_seq_one_letter_code
_entity_poly.pdbx_strand_id
1 'polypeptide(L)'
;MNNIIFEKYHGNGNDFIIIDSRNSNIYKKFLSDKTIDIKNLCDRQFGVGGDGVIFILEPDRNNYAKMIIYNSDGSEAQMCGNGIRCLVQYLHNSNKGSYSVSEYRIETKAGIKIAQYNNGEITVKMGKPILETKSIPTKIDTKINSIPSCLFKETNFEQQGYAVGMGNPHLIFFLQDITKISLSLLGPVFEKHELFPEKTNVHFSQIINRDNINVLVWERGAGATLACGTGACAVHVAAYKLGLCNSKTVINLPGGNLIINWSRSEDEILMTGNAKKVFSGTYILK
;
A
#
# COMPACT_ATOMS: atom_id res chain seq x y z
N MET A 1 29.56 -5.28 15.94
CA MET A 1 28.39 -6.16 16.13
C MET A 1 27.89 -6.54 14.75
N ASN A 2 27.94 -7.82 14.43
CA ASN A 2 27.54 -8.32 13.10
C ASN A 2 26.07 -8.81 13.06
N ASN A 3 25.23 -8.28 13.94
CA ASN A 3 23.87 -8.77 14.11
C ASN A 3 22.86 -7.63 14.00
N ILE A 4 21.72 -7.89 13.34
CA ILE A 4 20.59 -6.98 13.23
C ILE A 4 19.41 -7.57 14.00
N ILE A 5 18.93 -6.85 15.01
CA ILE A 5 17.68 -7.19 15.68
C ILE A 5 16.53 -6.65 14.83
N PHE A 6 15.54 -7.47 14.57
CA PHE A 6 14.38 -7.11 13.77
C PHE A 6 13.07 -7.67 14.37
N GLU A 7 11.98 -7.09 13.95
CA GLU A 7 10.64 -7.66 14.16
C GLU A 7 9.92 -7.81 12.81
N LYS A 8 9.21 -8.93 12.65
CA LYS A 8 8.40 -9.21 11.48
C LYS A 8 6.95 -8.83 11.75
N TYR A 9 6.40 -8.01 10.84
CA TYR A 9 4.99 -7.59 10.87
C TYR A 9 4.34 -7.81 9.50
N HIS A 10 3.03 -7.92 9.47
CA HIS A 10 2.26 -7.82 8.23
C HIS A 10 0.99 -6.98 8.42
N GLY A 11 0.57 -6.34 7.32
CA GLY A 11 -0.75 -5.73 7.17
C GLY A 11 -1.45 -6.38 5.97
N ASN A 12 -2.50 -7.16 6.23
CA ASN A 12 -3.24 -7.86 5.19
C ASN A 12 -2.36 -8.79 4.31
N GLY A 13 -1.42 -9.51 4.92
CA GLY A 13 -0.51 -10.42 4.22
C GLY A 13 0.72 -9.75 3.58
N ASN A 14 0.72 -8.43 3.37
CA ASN A 14 1.89 -7.69 2.94
C ASN A 14 2.85 -7.51 4.13
N ASP A 15 4.03 -8.14 4.08
CA ASP A 15 4.86 -8.42 5.24
C ASP A 15 6.22 -7.72 5.20
N PHE A 16 6.60 -7.13 6.34
CA PHE A 16 7.78 -6.28 6.46
C PHE A 16 8.70 -6.73 7.59
N ILE A 17 10.00 -6.60 7.34
CA ILE A 17 11.06 -6.70 8.33
C ILE A 17 11.29 -5.29 8.88
N ILE A 18 10.97 -5.07 10.17
CA ILE A 18 11.12 -3.77 10.82
C ILE A 18 12.42 -3.75 11.61
N ILE A 19 13.27 -2.77 11.33
CA ILE A 19 14.55 -2.53 11.99
C ILE A 19 14.52 -1.15 12.63
N ASP A 20 14.50 -1.12 13.97
CA ASP A 20 14.57 0.15 14.71
C ASP A 20 16.00 0.64 14.79
N SER A 21 16.28 1.73 14.10
CA SER A 21 17.61 2.34 14.03
C SER A 21 17.71 3.68 14.78
N ARG A 22 16.71 4.04 15.59
CA ARG A 22 16.69 5.30 16.34
C ARG A 22 17.84 5.40 17.32
N ASN A 23 18.14 4.34 18.05
CA ASN A 23 19.23 4.27 19.03
C ASN A 23 20.43 3.45 18.54
N SER A 24 20.62 3.32 17.22
CA SER A 24 21.68 2.51 16.64
C SER A 24 22.25 3.11 15.36
N ASN A 25 23.45 2.67 14.97
CA ASN A 25 24.08 3.09 13.72
C ASN A 25 23.76 2.14 12.55
N ILE A 26 22.77 1.24 12.69
CA ILE A 26 22.49 0.19 11.69
C ILE A 26 22.16 0.79 10.32
N TYR A 27 21.28 1.81 10.27
CA TYR A 27 20.93 2.46 9.00
C TYR A 27 22.12 3.22 8.39
N LYS A 28 22.94 3.89 9.20
CA LYS A 28 24.16 4.56 8.71
C LYS A 28 25.15 3.55 8.10
N LYS A 29 25.34 2.39 8.75
CA LYS A 29 26.15 1.30 8.22
C LYS A 29 25.58 0.72 6.93
N PHE A 30 24.27 0.54 6.86
CA PHE A 30 23.60 0.11 5.63
C PHE A 30 23.96 1.03 4.45
N LEU A 31 23.93 2.34 4.66
CA LEU A 31 24.28 3.32 3.62
C LEU A 31 25.77 3.33 3.25
N SER A 32 26.68 3.23 4.26
CA SER A 32 28.12 3.34 4.04
C SER A 32 28.75 2.05 3.52
N ASP A 33 28.46 0.94 4.16
CA ASP A 33 29.23 -0.29 4.01
C ASP A 33 28.55 -1.31 3.09
N LYS A 34 27.30 -1.06 2.70
CA LYS A 34 26.44 -2.02 1.96
C LYS A 34 26.42 -3.42 2.60
N THR A 35 26.68 -3.49 3.90
CA THR A 35 26.75 -4.75 4.65
C THR A 35 25.39 -5.41 4.81
N ILE A 36 24.30 -4.66 4.63
CA ILE A 36 22.94 -5.17 4.64
C ILE A 36 22.46 -5.24 3.19
N ASP A 37 22.31 -6.44 2.68
CA ASP A 37 21.67 -6.67 1.38
C ASP A 37 20.17 -6.88 1.58
N ILE A 38 19.36 -5.91 1.14
CA ILE A 38 17.89 -5.95 1.25
C ILE A 38 17.33 -7.17 0.51
N LYS A 39 17.87 -7.51 -0.67
CA LYS A 39 17.40 -8.65 -1.45
C LYS A 39 17.60 -9.96 -0.69
N ASN A 40 18.82 -10.15 -0.14
CA ASN A 40 19.13 -11.33 0.66
C ASN A 40 18.29 -11.37 1.95
N LEU A 41 18.08 -10.22 2.62
CA LEU A 41 17.27 -10.16 3.82
C LEU A 41 15.80 -10.50 3.54
N CYS A 42 15.27 -10.05 2.40
CA CYS A 42 13.90 -10.30 1.96
C CYS A 42 13.69 -11.67 1.30
N ASP A 43 14.77 -12.40 1.00
CA ASP A 43 14.66 -13.74 0.41
C ASP A 43 13.93 -14.69 1.36
N ARG A 44 12.88 -15.38 0.86
CA ARG A 44 12.01 -16.23 1.69
C ARG A 44 12.61 -17.61 1.97
N GLN A 45 13.67 -17.99 1.28
CA GLN A 45 14.35 -19.29 1.44
C GLN A 45 15.69 -19.13 2.16
N PHE A 46 16.44 -18.06 1.86
CA PHE A 46 17.81 -17.88 2.33
C PHE A 46 17.99 -16.69 3.29
N GLY A 47 16.95 -15.86 3.47
CA GLY A 47 16.91 -14.71 4.36
C GLY A 47 15.88 -14.83 5.46
N VAL A 48 15.41 -13.68 5.94
CA VAL A 48 14.27 -13.59 6.85
C VAL A 48 12.96 -13.76 6.09
N GLY A 49 12.95 -13.33 4.83
CA GLY A 49 11.78 -13.31 3.96
C GLY A 49 10.85 -12.12 4.22
N GLY A 50 10.46 -11.42 3.17
CA GLY A 50 9.51 -10.31 3.28
C GLY A 50 9.30 -9.58 1.96
N ASP A 51 8.21 -8.81 1.90
CA ASP A 51 7.91 -7.93 0.77
C ASP A 51 8.75 -6.64 0.83
N GLY A 52 9.36 -6.36 1.98
CA GLY A 52 10.25 -5.22 2.15
C GLY A 52 10.83 -5.08 3.55
N VAL A 53 11.70 -4.08 3.68
CA VAL A 53 12.35 -3.70 4.95
C VAL A 53 11.95 -2.28 5.31
N ILE A 54 11.56 -2.06 6.56
CA ILE A 54 11.27 -0.74 7.12
C ILE A 54 12.34 -0.41 8.15
N PHE A 55 13.09 0.66 7.91
CA PHE A 55 13.97 1.27 8.91
C PHE A 55 13.20 2.38 9.63
N ILE A 56 13.26 2.35 10.97
CA ILE A 56 12.74 3.42 11.82
C ILE A 56 13.92 4.29 12.24
N LEU A 57 13.82 5.58 11.96
CA LEU A 57 14.85 6.57 12.30
C LEU A 57 14.27 7.63 13.23
N GLU A 58 15.15 8.38 13.90
CA GLU A 58 14.77 9.61 14.56
C GLU A 58 14.17 10.59 13.55
N PRO A 59 13.09 11.29 13.89
CA PRO A 59 12.47 12.26 12.99
C PRO A 59 13.36 13.48 12.83
N ASP A 60 13.31 14.11 11.64
CA ASP A 60 14.04 15.36 11.38
C ASP A 60 13.36 16.58 12.03
N ARG A 61 12.07 16.45 12.39
CA ARG A 61 11.23 17.49 12.98
C ARG A 61 10.53 16.96 14.23
N ASN A 62 9.69 17.76 14.84
CA ASN A 62 8.87 17.34 15.98
C ASN A 62 7.72 16.39 15.54
N ASN A 63 8.09 15.25 14.99
CA ASN A 63 7.23 14.14 14.63
C ASN A 63 7.57 12.92 15.49
N TYR A 64 6.84 11.82 15.31
CA TYR A 64 7.00 10.65 16.18
C TYR A 64 8.15 9.73 15.75
N ALA A 65 8.30 9.55 14.45
CA ALA A 65 9.35 8.75 13.84
C ALA A 65 9.51 9.12 12.36
N LYS A 66 10.64 8.69 11.77
CA LYS A 66 10.88 8.73 10.33
C LYS A 66 10.95 7.30 9.79
N MET A 67 10.21 7.02 8.73
CA MET A 67 10.16 5.75 8.04
C MET A 67 10.93 5.81 6.73
N ILE A 68 11.87 4.89 6.56
CA ILE A 68 12.47 4.58 5.26
C ILE A 68 12.08 3.16 4.91
N ILE A 69 11.59 2.95 3.69
CA ILE A 69 11.12 1.65 3.25
C ILE A 69 11.82 1.23 1.96
N TYR A 70 12.28 -0.01 1.93
CA TYR A 70 12.84 -0.68 0.76
C TYR A 70 11.97 -1.86 0.36
N ASN A 71 11.69 -1.98 -0.93
CA ASN A 71 11.07 -3.16 -1.51
C ASN A 71 12.02 -4.35 -1.47
N SER A 72 11.52 -5.55 -1.68
CA SER A 72 12.33 -6.79 -1.72
C SER A 72 13.39 -6.81 -2.83
N ASP A 73 13.22 -6.01 -3.88
CA ASP A 73 14.21 -5.83 -4.96
C ASP A 73 15.34 -4.84 -4.62
N GLY A 74 15.31 -4.25 -3.41
CA GLY A 74 16.26 -3.26 -2.93
C GLY A 74 15.97 -1.83 -3.36
N SER A 75 14.92 -1.57 -4.12
CA SER A 75 14.50 -0.20 -4.47
C SER A 75 13.85 0.50 -3.28
N GLU A 76 14.14 1.79 -3.11
CA GLU A 76 13.51 2.61 -2.07
C GLU A 76 12.11 3.05 -2.53
N ALA A 77 11.09 2.77 -1.72
CA ALA A 77 9.73 3.21 -1.95
C ALA A 77 9.46 4.55 -1.24
N GLN A 78 8.57 5.36 -1.81
CA GLN A 78 8.21 6.66 -1.21
C GLN A 78 7.35 6.49 0.05
N MET A 79 6.42 5.52 0.03
CA MET A 79 5.48 5.20 1.11
C MET A 79 4.76 3.89 0.80
N CYS A 80 4.32 3.20 1.84
CA CYS A 80 3.43 2.05 1.75
C CYS A 80 2.38 2.12 2.86
N GLY A 81 1.09 2.13 2.51
CA GLY A 81 0.01 2.20 3.50
C GLY A 81 -0.03 0.99 4.46
N ASN A 82 0.28 -0.21 3.97
CA ASN A 82 0.43 -1.40 4.80
C ASN A 82 1.65 -1.27 5.74
N GLY A 83 2.76 -0.76 5.21
CA GLY A 83 3.99 -0.49 5.97
C GLY A 83 3.79 0.52 7.09
N ILE A 84 3.03 1.60 6.86
CA ILE A 84 2.67 2.59 7.91
C ILE A 84 1.90 1.91 9.04
N ARG A 85 0.92 1.04 8.74
CA ARG A 85 0.19 0.31 9.78
C ARG A 85 1.11 -0.62 10.59
N CYS A 86 2.01 -1.34 9.92
CA CYS A 86 3.00 -2.18 10.57
C CYS A 86 3.93 -1.37 11.49
N LEU A 87 4.40 -0.22 11.02
CA LEU A 87 5.24 0.69 11.80
C LEU A 87 4.49 1.22 13.03
N VAL A 88 3.26 1.70 12.87
CA VAL A 88 2.47 2.21 14.00
C VAL A 88 2.19 1.13 15.04
N GLN A 89 1.85 -0.09 14.59
CA GLN A 89 1.69 -1.23 15.50
C GLN A 89 2.99 -1.56 16.26
N TYR A 90 4.14 -1.51 15.58
CA TYR A 90 5.45 -1.68 16.22
C TYR A 90 5.70 -0.60 17.27
N LEU A 91 5.51 0.67 16.91
CA LEU A 91 5.73 1.81 17.83
C LEU A 91 4.80 1.74 19.05
N HIS A 92 3.54 1.37 18.84
CA HIS A 92 2.59 1.19 19.93
C HIS A 92 3.01 0.07 20.88
N ASN A 93 3.43 -1.08 20.35
CA ASN A 93 3.90 -2.22 21.13
C ASN A 93 5.20 -1.92 21.90
N SER A 94 6.09 -1.11 21.32
CA SER A 94 7.39 -0.74 21.92
C SER A 94 7.23 0.25 23.09
N ASN A 95 6.14 1.02 23.13
CA ASN A 95 5.86 2.00 24.16
C ASN A 95 5.12 1.41 25.39
N LYS A 96 5.47 0.21 25.82
CA LYS A 96 4.88 -0.44 26.98
C LYS A 96 4.94 0.45 28.22
N GLY A 97 3.87 1.20 28.50
CA GLY A 97 3.74 2.07 29.66
C GLY A 97 3.22 3.48 29.36
N SER A 98 3.22 3.94 28.12
CA SER A 98 2.65 5.23 27.72
C SER A 98 1.45 5.02 26.80
N TYR A 99 0.33 4.59 27.38
CA TYR A 99 -0.94 4.32 26.66
C TYR A 99 -1.63 5.59 26.10
N SER A 100 -0.96 6.74 26.13
CA SER A 100 -1.58 8.02 25.79
C SER A 100 -1.41 8.44 24.33
N VAL A 101 -0.61 7.73 23.51
CA VAL A 101 -0.40 8.11 22.11
C VAL A 101 -1.46 7.43 21.23
N SER A 102 -2.45 8.20 20.82
CA SER A 102 -3.47 7.76 19.87
C SER A 102 -3.17 8.20 18.42
N GLU A 103 -2.31 9.20 18.23
CA GLU A 103 -1.94 9.73 16.91
C GLU A 103 -0.42 9.71 16.70
N TYR A 104 0.00 9.16 15.57
CA TYR A 104 1.39 9.05 15.14
C TYR A 104 1.63 9.88 13.89
N ARG A 105 2.54 10.82 13.94
CA ARG A 105 3.01 11.61 12.80
C ARG A 105 4.32 11.02 12.32
N ILE A 106 4.28 10.39 11.14
CA ILE A 106 5.41 9.65 10.57
C ILE A 106 5.96 10.41 9.36
N GLU A 107 7.23 10.76 9.41
CA GLU A 107 7.95 11.31 8.26
C GLU A 107 8.21 10.19 7.25
N THR A 108 7.88 10.44 6.00
CA THR A 108 8.15 9.54 4.87
C THR A 108 8.67 10.33 3.68
N LYS A 109 9.20 9.65 2.67
CA LYS A 109 9.62 10.30 1.41
C LYS A 109 8.46 10.95 0.66
N ALA A 110 7.22 10.48 0.90
CA ALA A 110 5.98 11.08 0.38
C ALA A 110 5.36 12.11 1.34
N GLY A 111 6.16 12.73 2.22
CA GLY A 111 5.71 13.69 3.22
C GLY A 111 5.26 13.06 4.53
N ILE A 112 4.71 13.88 5.41
CA ILE A 112 4.24 13.43 6.72
C ILE A 112 2.93 12.66 6.55
N LYS A 113 2.87 11.45 7.13
CA LYS A 113 1.66 10.65 7.23
C LYS A 113 1.16 10.65 8.66
N ILE A 114 -0.14 10.81 8.80
CA ILE A 114 -0.82 10.80 10.09
C ILE A 114 -1.57 9.49 10.21
N ALA A 115 -1.34 8.78 11.30
CA ALA A 115 -2.04 7.54 11.60
C ALA A 115 -2.56 7.56 13.04
N GLN A 116 -3.75 7.03 13.24
CA GLN A 116 -4.39 6.90 14.54
C GLN A 116 -4.48 5.43 14.92
N TYR A 117 -4.13 5.13 16.15
CA TYR A 117 -4.27 3.79 16.75
C TYR A 117 -5.47 3.75 17.69
N ASN A 118 -6.35 2.79 17.47
CA ASN A 118 -7.50 2.56 18.33
C ASN A 118 -7.77 1.05 18.46
N ASN A 119 -7.50 0.48 19.63
CA ASN A 119 -7.80 -0.92 19.98
C ASN A 119 -7.36 -1.96 18.92
N GLY A 120 -6.17 -1.80 18.34
CA GLY A 120 -5.63 -2.71 17.32
C GLY A 120 -5.99 -2.33 15.89
N GLU A 121 -6.88 -1.40 15.69
CA GLU A 121 -7.16 -0.80 14.38
C GLU A 121 -6.30 0.44 14.16
N ILE A 122 -5.75 0.56 12.97
CA ILE A 122 -4.90 1.70 12.59
C ILE A 122 -5.52 2.39 11.39
N THR A 123 -5.90 3.66 11.60
CA THR A 123 -6.45 4.52 10.56
C THR A 123 -5.38 5.46 10.04
N VAL A 124 -5.09 5.39 8.74
CA VAL A 124 -4.07 6.21 8.06
C VAL A 124 -4.77 7.23 7.18
N LYS A 125 -4.34 8.50 7.27
CA LYS A 125 -4.72 9.56 6.31
C LYS A 125 -3.93 9.36 5.02
N MET A 126 -4.62 8.92 3.98
CA MET A 126 -4.00 8.55 2.69
C MET A 126 -3.78 9.75 1.76
N GLY A 127 -4.39 10.90 2.08
CA GLY A 127 -4.38 12.10 1.26
C GLY A 127 -5.56 12.18 0.31
N LYS A 128 -5.51 13.17 -0.59
CA LYS A 128 -6.57 13.44 -1.56
C LYS A 128 -6.44 12.52 -2.79
N PRO A 129 -7.55 12.00 -3.32
CA PRO A 129 -7.52 11.29 -4.59
C PRO A 129 -7.31 12.26 -5.75
N ILE A 130 -6.56 11.83 -6.75
CA ILE A 130 -6.37 12.55 -8.00
C ILE A 130 -7.37 12.00 -9.02
N LEU A 131 -8.30 12.83 -9.43
CA LEU A 131 -9.37 12.48 -10.37
C LEU A 131 -9.17 13.12 -11.75
N GLU A 132 -8.36 14.12 -11.84
CA GLU A 132 -8.03 14.78 -13.08
C GLU A 132 -7.02 13.91 -13.86
N THR A 133 -7.42 13.43 -15.05
CA THR A 133 -6.61 12.51 -15.84
C THR A 133 -5.24 13.09 -16.21
N LYS A 134 -5.13 14.38 -16.43
CA LYS A 134 -3.86 15.08 -16.70
C LYS A 134 -2.86 15.03 -15.55
N SER A 135 -3.35 14.83 -14.33
CA SER A 135 -2.54 14.72 -13.11
C SER A 135 -2.26 13.25 -12.71
N ILE A 136 -2.85 12.30 -13.45
CA ILE A 136 -2.51 10.88 -13.39
C ILE A 136 -1.58 10.60 -14.58
N PRO A 137 -0.49 9.84 -14.47
CA PRO A 137 0.37 9.53 -15.60
C PRO A 137 -0.33 8.59 -16.61
N THR A 138 -1.28 9.16 -17.35
CA THR A 138 -2.07 8.49 -18.38
C THR A 138 -2.16 9.34 -19.65
N LYS A 139 -2.28 8.72 -20.82
CA LYS A 139 -2.54 9.39 -22.10
C LYS A 139 -4.03 9.66 -22.34
N ILE A 140 -4.88 9.45 -21.35
CA ILE A 140 -6.31 9.62 -21.46
C ILE A 140 -6.62 11.11 -21.30
N ASP A 141 -7.16 11.73 -22.35
CA ASP A 141 -7.62 13.12 -22.32
C ASP A 141 -9.16 13.15 -22.27
N THR A 142 -9.74 12.72 -21.16
CA THR A 142 -11.17 12.82 -20.91
C THR A 142 -11.41 13.56 -19.60
N LYS A 143 -12.49 14.38 -19.57
CA LYS A 143 -12.93 15.05 -18.33
C LYS A 143 -13.51 14.07 -17.30
N ILE A 144 -13.73 12.85 -17.72
CA ILE A 144 -14.29 11.76 -16.90
C ILE A 144 -13.20 10.70 -16.80
N ASN A 145 -12.90 10.24 -15.59
CA ASN A 145 -11.90 9.20 -15.32
C ASN A 145 -12.27 7.82 -15.90
N SER A 146 -13.24 7.79 -16.77
CA SER A 146 -13.81 6.63 -17.44
C SER A 146 -13.07 6.37 -18.76
N ILE A 147 -12.61 5.14 -18.91
CA ILE A 147 -11.88 4.66 -20.08
C ILE A 147 -12.80 3.72 -20.84
N PRO A 148 -13.27 4.08 -22.05
CA PRO A 148 -14.13 3.21 -22.85
C PRO A 148 -13.46 1.85 -23.12
N SER A 149 -14.26 0.77 -23.11
CA SER A 149 -13.78 -0.59 -23.39
C SER A 149 -13.11 -0.72 -24.75
N CYS A 150 -13.54 0.10 -25.74
CA CYS A 150 -12.95 0.09 -27.08
C CYS A 150 -11.47 0.49 -27.11
N LEU A 151 -10.94 1.13 -26.08
CA LEU A 151 -9.50 1.41 -25.93
C LEU A 151 -8.70 0.21 -25.44
N PHE A 152 -9.37 -0.89 -25.04
CA PHE A 152 -8.76 -2.16 -24.63
C PHE A 152 -8.93 -3.27 -25.67
N LYS A 153 -9.08 -2.93 -26.96
CA LYS A 153 -9.42 -3.84 -28.06
C LYS A 153 -8.52 -5.08 -28.16
N GLU A 154 -7.24 -4.92 -27.84
CA GLU A 154 -6.26 -5.99 -27.93
C GLU A 154 -6.49 -7.11 -26.88
N THR A 155 -7.31 -6.84 -25.88
CA THR A 155 -7.52 -7.76 -24.74
C THR A 155 -8.78 -8.60 -24.87
N ASN A 156 -9.67 -8.34 -25.83
CA ASN A 156 -11.04 -8.86 -25.88
C ASN A 156 -11.83 -8.62 -24.58
N PHE A 157 -11.45 -7.58 -23.83
CA PHE A 157 -12.04 -7.25 -22.52
C PHE A 157 -13.01 -6.08 -22.68
N GLU A 158 -14.29 -6.37 -22.67
CA GLU A 158 -15.36 -5.42 -23.01
C GLU A 158 -15.81 -4.54 -21.84
N GLN A 159 -15.00 -4.42 -20.79
CA GLN A 159 -15.38 -3.65 -19.61
C GLN A 159 -14.77 -2.25 -19.65
N GLN A 160 -15.57 -1.29 -19.18
CA GLN A 160 -15.12 0.08 -18.98
C GLN A 160 -14.15 0.15 -17.81
N GLY A 161 -13.01 0.82 -18.01
CA GLY A 161 -12.03 1.09 -16.98
C GLY A 161 -12.23 2.46 -16.33
N TYR A 162 -11.65 2.65 -15.15
CA TYR A 162 -11.63 3.93 -14.43
C TYR A 162 -10.23 4.20 -13.92
N ALA A 163 -9.71 5.42 -14.16
CA ALA A 163 -8.41 5.84 -13.69
C ALA A 163 -8.53 6.69 -12.43
N VAL A 164 -7.77 6.35 -11.39
CA VAL A 164 -7.68 7.12 -10.14
C VAL A 164 -6.22 7.19 -9.71
N GLY A 165 -5.77 8.37 -9.30
CA GLY A 165 -4.45 8.57 -8.70
C GLY A 165 -4.53 8.60 -7.17
N MET A 166 -3.62 7.88 -6.52
CA MET A 166 -3.41 7.89 -5.07
C MET A 166 -1.92 8.13 -4.74
N GLY A 167 -1.28 9.05 -5.50
CA GLY A 167 0.17 9.21 -5.52
C GLY A 167 0.86 8.28 -6.52
N ASN A 168 0.16 7.27 -6.99
CA ASN A 168 0.50 6.34 -8.07
C ASN A 168 -0.77 6.05 -8.90
N PRO A 169 -0.64 5.60 -10.17
CA PRO A 169 -1.79 5.35 -11.04
C PRO A 169 -2.47 4.03 -10.70
N HIS A 170 -3.81 4.04 -10.77
CA HIS A 170 -4.66 2.87 -10.60
C HIS A 170 -5.70 2.80 -11.73
N LEU A 171 -5.83 1.61 -12.33
CA LEU A 171 -6.87 1.24 -13.30
C LEU A 171 -7.84 0.27 -12.64
N ILE A 172 -9.12 0.64 -12.61
CA ILE A 172 -10.16 -0.10 -11.90
C ILE A 172 -11.21 -0.58 -12.91
N PHE A 173 -11.60 -1.84 -12.80
CA PHE A 173 -12.72 -2.44 -13.52
C PHE A 173 -13.77 -2.92 -12.51
N PHE A 174 -15.06 -2.65 -12.78
CA PHE A 174 -16.18 -3.19 -12.03
C PHE A 174 -16.85 -4.31 -12.82
N LEU A 175 -16.94 -5.49 -12.23
CA LEU A 175 -17.40 -6.74 -12.83
C LEU A 175 -18.54 -7.35 -12.02
N GLN A 176 -19.39 -8.14 -12.66
CA GLN A 176 -20.40 -8.92 -11.96
C GLN A 176 -19.81 -10.07 -11.14
N ASP A 177 -18.71 -10.66 -11.61
CA ASP A 177 -18.07 -11.81 -10.98
C ASP A 177 -16.56 -11.80 -11.25
N ILE A 178 -15.78 -11.48 -10.21
CA ILE A 178 -14.30 -11.45 -10.29
C ILE A 178 -13.66 -12.84 -10.24
N THR A 179 -14.39 -13.89 -9.86
CA THR A 179 -13.84 -15.26 -9.80
C THR A 179 -13.51 -15.81 -11.18
N LYS A 180 -14.12 -15.25 -12.24
CA LYS A 180 -13.87 -15.59 -13.64
C LYS A 180 -12.65 -14.93 -14.24
N ILE A 181 -11.98 -14.06 -13.49
CA ILE A 181 -10.81 -13.33 -13.96
C ILE A 181 -9.54 -14.15 -13.78
N SER A 182 -8.82 -14.37 -14.87
CA SER A 182 -7.44 -14.83 -14.81
C SER A 182 -6.50 -13.65 -14.59
N LEU A 183 -6.20 -13.37 -13.30
CA LEU A 183 -5.37 -12.23 -12.91
C LEU A 183 -3.97 -12.30 -13.54
N SER A 184 -3.39 -13.48 -13.66
CA SER A 184 -2.07 -13.70 -14.27
C SER A 184 -2.03 -13.46 -15.78
N LEU A 185 -3.16 -13.56 -16.47
CA LEU A 185 -3.26 -13.26 -17.90
C LEU A 185 -3.55 -11.77 -18.15
N LEU A 186 -4.54 -11.21 -17.45
CA LEU A 186 -5.01 -9.84 -17.70
C LEU A 186 -4.17 -8.77 -16.97
N GLY A 187 -3.67 -9.08 -15.78
CA GLY A 187 -2.88 -8.14 -14.98
C GLY A 187 -1.69 -7.55 -15.72
N PRO A 188 -0.78 -8.37 -16.29
CA PRO A 188 0.40 -7.88 -17.02
C PRO A 188 0.05 -7.05 -18.27
N VAL A 189 -1.06 -7.38 -18.94
CA VAL A 189 -1.51 -6.67 -20.15
C VAL A 189 -1.95 -5.26 -19.80
N PHE A 190 -2.81 -5.12 -18.78
CA PHE A 190 -3.29 -3.82 -18.33
C PHE A 190 -2.24 -3.00 -17.60
N GLU A 191 -1.36 -3.64 -16.81
CA GLU A 191 -0.23 -2.95 -16.16
C GLU A 191 0.62 -2.17 -17.15
N LYS A 192 0.90 -2.78 -18.32
CA LYS A 192 1.80 -2.24 -19.36
C LYS A 192 1.07 -1.59 -20.51
N HIS A 193 -0.23 -1.38 -20.40
CA HIS A 193 -1.04 -0.83 -21.48
C HIS A 193 -0.54 0.58 -21.87
N GLU A 194 -0.52 0.89 -23.17
CA GLU A 194 0.03 2.13 -23.73
C GLU A 194 -0.61 3.42 -23.19
N LEU A 195 -1.84 3.32 -22.69
CA LEU A 195 -2.53 4.42 -22.00
C LEU A 195 -1.84 4.84 -20.70
N PHE A 196 -0.98 3.99 -20.12
CA PHE A 196 -0.26 4.26 -18.89
C PHE A 196 1.26 4.16 -19.11
N PRO A 197 1.91 5.25 -19.57
CA PRO A 197 3.34 5.23 -19.94
C PRO A 197 4.27 4.87 -18.77
N GLU A 198 3.85 5.15 -17.54
CA GLU A 198 4.58 4.77 -16.30
C GLU A 198 4.08 3.46 -15.71
N LYS A 199 3.31 2.65 -16.48
CA LYS A 199 2.56 1.49 -16.00
C LYS A 199 1.52 1.86 -14.95
N THR A 200 0.65 0.92 -14.57
CA THR A 200 -0.42 1.15 -13.59
C THR A 200 -0.65 -0.06 -12.70
N ASN A 201 -1.21 0.16 -11.52
CA ASN A 201 -1.80 -0.90 -10.71
C ASN A 201 -3.20 -1.21 -11.25
N VAL A 202 -3.58 -2.48 -11.32
CA VAL A 202 -4.85 -2.93 -11.90
C VAL A 202 -5.70 -3.61 -10.86
N HIS A 203 -6.99 -3.24 -10.83
CA HIS A 203 -7.94 -3.76 -9.84
C HIS A 203 -9.20 -4.27 -10.54
N PHE A 204 -9.52 -5.55 -10.34
CA PHE A 204 -10.78 -6.13 -10.75
C PHE A 204 -11.68 -6.20 -9.53
N SER A 205 -12.81 -5.51 -9.59
CA SER A 205 -13.65 -5.23 -8.44
C SER A 205 -15.07 -5.71 -8.66
N GLN A 206 -15.68 -6.30 -7.63
CA GLN A 206 -17.07 -6.75 -7.62
C GLN A 206 -17.83 -6.06 -6.50
N ILE A 207 -18.86 -5.32 -6.85
CA ILE A 207 -19.77 -4.72 -5.85
C ILE A 207 -20.66 -5.82 -5.29
N ILE A 208 -20.47 -6.16 -4.02
CA ILE A 208 -21.35 -7.11 -3.32
C ILE A 208 -22.61 -6.40 -2.83
N ASN A 209 -22.42 -5.25 -2.22
CA ASN A 209 -23.46 -4.30 -1.82
C ASN A 209 -22.82 -2.93 -1.61
N ARG A 210 -23.61 -1.94 -1.16
CA ARG A 210 -23.10 -0.57 -0.96
C ARG A 210 -22.03 -0.43 0.12
N ASP A 211 -21.88 -1.42 0.99
CA ASP A 211 -20.92 -1.41 2.11
C ASP A 211 -19.75 -2.38 1.91
N ASN A 212 -19.78 -3.23 0.86
CA ASN A 212 -18.78 -4.26 0.64
C ASN A 212 -18.41 -4.42 -0.83
N ILE A 213 -17.12 -4.40 -1.13
CA ILE A 213 -16.55 -4.57 -2.46
C ILE A 213 -15.43 -5.63 -2.39
N ASN A 214 -15.51 -6.66 -3.23
CA ASN A 214 -14.42 -7.63 -3.40
C ASN A 214 -13.44 -7.14 -4.47
N VAL A 215 -12.14 -7.33 -4.25
CA VAL A 215 -11.10 -6.82 -5.14
C VAL A 215 -9.96 -7.83 -5.33
N LEU A 216 -9.60 -8.06 -6.58
CA LEU A 216 -8.35 -8.71 -6.98
C LEU A 216 -7.37 -7.63 -7.44
N VAL A 217 -6.10 -7.80 -7.09
CA VAL A 217 -5.07 -6.78 -7.28
C VAL A 217 -3.90 -7.33 -8.10
N TRP A 218 -3.50 -6.55 -9.10
CA TRP A 218 -2.22 -6.69 -9.78
C TRP A 218 -1.43 -5.40 -9.60
N GLU A 219 -0.37 -5.43 -8.81
CA GLU A 219 0.43 -4.25 -8.53
C GLU A 219 1.53 -4.03 -9.56
N ARG A 220 1.75 -2.77 -9.89
CA ARG A 220 2.80 -2.30 -10.79
C ARG A 220 4.18 -2.79 -10.32
N GLY A 221 4.82 -3.65 -11.10
CA GLY A 221 6.14 -4.20 -10.82
C GLY A 221 6.18 -5.34 -9.81
N ALA A 222 5.09 -5.63 -9.09
CA ALA A 222 5.02 -6.69 -8.09
C ALA A 222 4.10 -7.85 -8.49
N GLY A 223 3.20 -7.64 -9.46
CA GLY A 223 2.28 -8.67 -9.92
C GLY A 223 1.08 -8.87 -9.01
N ALA A 224 0.57 -10.11 -8.94
CA ALA A 224 -0.54 -10.47 -8.07
C ALA A 224 -0.10 -10.38 -6.60
N THR A 225 -0.75 -9.51 -5.83
CA THR A 225 -0.49 -9.33 -4.40
C THR A 225 -1.74 -9.59 -3.56
N LEU A 226 -1.53 -9.82 -2.26
CA LEU A 226 -2.63 -10.09 -1.35
C LEU A 226 -3.38 -8.83 -0.92
N ALA A 227 -2.74 -7.64 -0.96
CA ALA A 227 -3.37 -6.38 -0.58
C ALA A 227 -2.58 -5.17 -1.09
N CYS A 228 -3.31 -4.19 -1.63
CA CYS A 228 -2.80 -2.88 -2.02
C CYS A 228 -3.62 -1.78 -1.34
N GLY A 229 -3.02 -1.03 -0.41
CA GLY A 229 -3.72 0.01 0.36
C GLY A 229 -4.17 1.18 -0.52
N THR A 230 -3.30 1.70 -1.39
CA THR A 230 -3.64 2.76 -2.35
C THR A 230 -4.68 2.28 -3.38
N GLY A 231 -4.59 1.01 -3.78
CA GLY A 231 -5.56 0.38 -4.66
C GLY A 231 -6.95 0.28 -4.04
N ALA A 232 -7.04 -0.13 -2.76
CA ALA A 232 -8.31 -0.15 -2.03
C ALA A 232 -8.95 1.25 -1.97
N CYS A 233 -8.16 2.30 -1.71
CA CYS A 233 -8.61 3.68 -1.75
C CYS A 233 -9.11 4.07 -3.15
N ALA A 234 -8.36 3.74 -4.20
CA ALA A 234 -8.72 4.06 -5.59
C ALA A 234 -10.03 3.38 -6.02
N VAL A 235 -10.21 2.09 -5.68
CA VAL A 235 -11.45 1.35 -5.94
C VAL A 235 -12.64 2.00 -5.24
N HIS A 236 -12.50 2.33 -3.95
CA HIS A 236 -13.55 3.01 -3.20
C HIS A 236 -13.93 4.35 -3.84
N VAL A 237 -12.93 5.17 -4.20
CA VAL A 237 -13.15 6.48 -4.84
C VAL A 237 -13.92 6.34 -6.14
N ALA A 238 -13.52 5.40 -7.01
CA ALA A 238 -14.22 5.14 -8.26
C ALA A 238 -15.66 4.68 -8.01
N ALA A 239 -15.87 3.70 -7.11
CA ALA A 239 -17.20 3.19 -6.75
C ALA A 239 -18.09 4.27 -6.17
N TYR A 240 -17.59 5.10 -5.25
CA TYR A 240 -18.34 6.18 -4.62
C TYR A 240 -18.76 7.26 -5.63
N LYS A 241 -17.85 7.64 -6.53
CA LYS A 241 -18.13 8.61 -7.62
C LYS A 241 -19.22 8.11 -8.56
N LEU A 242 -19.28 6.81 -8.80
CA LEU A 242 -20.31 6.17 -9.63
C LEU A 242 -21.62 5.91 -8.87
N GLY A 243 -21.69 6.21 -7.56
CA GLY A 243 -22.85 5.95 -6.74
C GLY A 243 -23.08 4.46 -6.40
N LEU A 244 -22.04 3.63 -6.58
CA LEU A 244 -22.10 2.18 -6.37
C LEU A 244 -21.91 1.78 -4.91
N CYS A 245 -21.29 2.62 -4.08
CA CYS A 245 -21.08 2.35 -2.65
C CYS A 245 -21.38 3.57 -1.77
N ASN A 246 -21.39 3.36 -0.46
CA ASN A 246 -21.51 4.39 0.56
C ASN A 246 -20.15 5.08 0.81
N SER A 247 -20.15 6.20 1.56
CA SER A 247 -18.92 6.94 1.92
C SER A 247 -17.95 6.12 2.77
N LYS A 248 -18.44 5.14 3.51
CA LYS A 248 -17.63 4.17 4.27
C LYS A 248 -17.93 2.78 3.73
N THR A 249 -16.89 2.06 3.32
CA THR A 249 -17.01 0.76 2.63
C THR A 249 -15.89 -0.18 3.05
N VAL A 250 -16.21 -1.43 3.18
CA VAL A 250 -15.23 -2.52 3.38
C VAL A 250 -14.73 -2.99 2.01
N ILE A 251 -13.45 -2.93 1.81
CA ILE A 251 -12.76 -3.49 0.65
C ILE A 251 -12.17 -4.85 1.06
N ASN A 252 -12.73 -5.91 0.50
CA ASN A 252 -12.30 -7.28 0.76
C ASN A 252 -11.21 -7.65 -0.25
N LEU A 253 -10.00 -7.86 0.25
CA LEU A 253 -8.82 -8.25 -0.50
C LEU A 253 -8.43 -9.69 -0.13
N PRO A 254 -7.69 -10.43 -0.96
CA PRO A 254 -7.26 -11.79 -0.61
C PRO A 254 -6.51 -11.90 0.73
N GLY A 255 -5.76 -10.86 1.12
CA GLY A 255 -5.00 -10.82 2.37
C GLY A 255 -5.79 -10.31 3.57
N GLY A 256 -7.05 -9.88 3.38
CA GLY A 256 -7.92 -9.36 4.45
C GLY A 256 -8.58 -8.03 4.09
N ASN A 257 -9.35 -7.51 5.02
CA ASN A 257 -10.24 -6.38 4.77
C ASN A 257 -9.57 -5.04 5.12
N LEU A 258 -9.92 -4.01 4.37
CA LEU A 258 -9.64 -2.61 4.67
C LEU A 258 -10.95 -1.84 4.70
N ILE A 259 -11.12 -0.95 5.67
CA ILE A 259 -12.23 -0.02 5.72
C ILE A 259 -11.77 1.29 5.12
N ILE A 260 -12.42 1.73 4.06
CA ILE A 260 -12.13 3.01 3.43
C ILE A 260 -13.29 3.96 3.73
N ASN A 261 -12.95 5.15 4.20
CA ASN A 261 -13.90 6.23 4.42
C ASN A 261 -13.48 7.47 3.63
N TRP A 262 -14.37 7.97 2.79
CA TRP A 262 -14.21 9.20 2.04
C TRP A 262 -15.57 9.81 1.73
N SER A 263 -15.81 11.02 2.20
CA SER A 263 -17.02 11.79 1.91
C SER A 263 -16.69 13.03 1.08
N ARG A 264 -17.70 13.60 0.43
CA ARG A 264 -17.52 14.85 -0.35
C ARG A 264 -17.11 16.04 0.51
N SER A 265 -17.38 16.00 1.82
CA SER A 265 -17.01 17.03 2.79
C SER A 265 -15.59 16.86 3.33
N GLU A 266 -14.97 15.69 3.14
CA GLU A 266 -13.64 15.38 3.60
C GLU A 266 -12.65 15.43 2.44
N ASP A 267 -11.60 16.21 2.64
CA ASP A 267 -10.55 16.36 1.61
C ASP A 267 -9.64 15.14 1.50
N GLU A 268 -9.58 14.30 2.53
CA GLU A 268 -8.65 13.17 2.64
C GLU A 268 -9.37 11.84 2.80
N ILE A 269 -8.80 10.81 2.20
CA ILE A 269 -9.25 9.42 2.36
C ILE A 269 -8.67 8.87 3.65
N LEU A 270 -9.52 8.23 4.45
CA LEU A 270 -9.13 7.47 5.63
C LEU A 270 -9.13 5.98 5.29
N MET A 271 -8.03 5.31 5.55
CA MET A 271 -7.90 3.86 5.38
C MET A 271 -7.64 3.22 6.74
N THR A 272 -8.54 2.36 7.18
CA THR A 272 -8.45 1.62 8.44
C THR A 272 -8.20 0.13 8.19
N GLY A 273 -7.26 -0.43 8.92
CA GLY A 273 -6.96 -1.86 8.88
C GLY A 273 -6.00 -2.25 10.00
N ASN A 274 -5.84 -3.55 10.19
CA ASN A 274 -4.99 -4.10 11.23
C ASN A 274 -3.56 -4.30 10.73
N ALA A 275 -2.63 -4.38 11.67
CA ALA A 275 -1.31 -4.94 11.47
C ALA A 275 -0.98 -5.88 12.62
N LYS A 276 -0.23 -6.96 12.32
CA LYS A 276 0.10 -7.99 13.31
C LYS A 276 1.59 -8.26 13.34
N LYS A 277 2.14 -8.38 14.55
CA LYS A 277 3.48 -8.94 14.76
C LYS A 277 3.45 -10.43 14.47
N VAL A 278 4.44 -10.92 13.75
CA VAL A 278 4.61 -12.35 13.45
C VAL A 278 5.65 -12.96 14.39
N PHE A 279 6.87 -12.41 14.39
CA PHE A 279 7.95 -12.84 15.26
C PHE A 279 9.02 -11.75 15.43
N SER A 280 9.98 -11.97 16.34
CA SER A 280 11.21 -11.21 16.47
C SER A 280 12.40 -12.12 16.23
N GLY A 281 13.50 -11.56 15.73
CA GLY A 281 14.70 -12.34 15.48
C GLY A 281 15.97 -11.50 15.46
N THR A 282 17.08 -12.21 15.29
CA THR A 282 18.41 -11.64 15.07
C THR A 282 18.95 -12.18 13.76
N TYR A 283 19.28 -11.31 12.82
CA TYR A 283 19.92 -11.66 11.56
C TYR A 283 21.43 -11.45 11.68
N ILE A 284 22.19 -12.48 11.33
CA ILE A 284 23.67 -12.46 11.40
C ILE A 284 24.20 -11.96 10.06
N LEU A 285 24.86 -10.81 10.08
CA LEU A 285 25.58 -10.30 8.90
C LEU A 285 26.78 -11.18 8.59
N LYS A 286 26.92 -11.57 7.35
CA LYS A 286 28.07 -12.35 6.85
C LYS A 286 29.25 -11.46 6.54
#